data_c39997bfa39c8492dab8e17d0973b064
#
_entry.id   c39997bfa39c8492dab8e17d0973b064
#
_cell.length_a   1.000
_cell.length_b   1.000
_cell.length_c   1.000
_cell.angle_alpha   90.00
_cell.angle_beta   90.00
_cell.angle_gamma   90.00
#
_symmetry.space_group_name_H-M   'P 1'
#
loop_
_entity.id
_entity.type
_entity.pdbx_description
1 polymer ?
#
loop_
_entity_poly.entity_id
_entity_poly.type
_entity_poly.pdbx_seq_one_letter_code
_entity_poly.pdbx_strand_id
1 'polypeptide(L)'
;MAASYGAHEIMEIHEVLTDAIDGINQFQLYRPHARDPQLLQILDRQTQFIVNEYNALVNMVQQHGAGQAVPYRAPRQFQPVYGLDHPAPAAPNTSAQQMDDRDVASGMLGCHKASALMKMVAALECGNPEIRRALQQGAVNCAEMAYEVWQYMNERGYYQVPTMKEITTNTVVNMYQPAAAPMAQPSAGETANFQ
;
A
#
# COMPACT_ATOMS: atom_id res chain seq x y z
N MET A 1 -25.52 -20.53 -16.58
CA MET A 1 -24.95 -20.72 -15.23
C MET A 1 -25.21 -19.44 -14.44
N ALA A 2 -25.58 -19.52 -13.17
CA ALA A 2 -25.75 -18.32 -12.34
C ALA A 2 -24.39 -17.62 -12.20
N ALA A 3 -24.41 -16.28 -12.09
CA ALA A 3 -23.20 -15.49 -11.85
C ALA A 3 -22.54 -15.96 -10.54
N SER A 4 -21.24 -16.25 -10.60
CA SER A 4 -20.47 -16.77 -9.46
C SER A 4 -20.01 -15.67 -8.48
N TYR A 5 -20.40 -14.40 -8.73
CA TYR A 5 -19.94 -13.22 -7.99
C TYR A 5 -21.11 -12.35 -7.54
N GLY A 6 -20.96 -11.73 -6.36
CA GLY A 6 -21.89 -10.71 -5.87
C GLY A 6 -21.79 -9.41 -6.68
N ALA A 7 -22.85 -8.61 -6.70
CA ALA A 7 -22.86 -7.34 -7.43
C ALA A 7 -21.81 -6.35 -6.91
N HIS A 8 -21.70 -6.17 -5.58
CA HIS A 8 -20.68 -5.32 -4.96
C HIS A 8 -19.26 -5.81 -5.27
N GLU A 9 -19.03 -7.13 -5.14
CA GLU A 9 -17.74 -7.75 -5.45
C GLU A 9 -17.28 -7.44 -6.89
N ILE A 10 -18.16 -7.58 -7.88
CA ILE A 10 -17.83 -7.29 -9.28
C ILE A 10 -17.56 -5.80 -9.53
N MET A 11 -18.30 -4.92 -8.89
CA MET A 11 -18.08 -3.48 -9.02
C MET A 11 -16.74 -3.06 -8.39
N GLU A 12 -16.41 -3.57 -7.22
CA GLU A 12 -15.12 -3.29 -6.57
C GLU A 12 -13.94 -3.87 -7.37
N ILE A 13 -14.07 -5.06 -7.95
CA ILE A 13 -13.06 -5.62 -8.86
C ILE A 13 -12.89 -4.73 -10.09
N HIS A 14 -13.99 -4.22 -10.66
CA HIS A 14 -13.93 -3.29 -11.77
C HIS A 14 -13.12 -2.03 -11.44
N GLU A 15 -13.38 -1.41 -10.29
CA GLU A 15 -12.65 -0.22 -9.83
C GLU A 15 -11.16 -0.53 -9.64
N VAL A 16 -10.81 -1.66 -9.00
CA VAL A 16 -9.41 -2.07 -8.79
C VAL A 16 -8.67 -2.34 -10.11
N LEU A 17 -9.33 -2.96 -11.08
CA LEU A 17 -8.73 -3.20 -12.40
C LEU A 17 -8.54 -1.90 -13.18
N THR A 18 -9.49 -0.97 -13.09
CA THR A 18 -9.40 0.36 -13.70
C THR A 18 -8.26 1.15 -13.08
N ASP A 19 -8.17 1.21 -11.74
CA ASP A 19 -7.06 1.86 -11.01
C ASP A 19 -5.69 1.28 -11.41
N ALA A 20 -5.60 -0.04 -11.59
CA ALA A 20 -4.36 -0.67 -12.02
C ALA A 20 -3.95 -0.24 -13.45
N ILE A 21 -4.91 -0.14 -14.39
CA ILE A 21 -4.66 0.38 -15.74
C ILE A 21 -4.19 1.82 -15.67
N ASP A 22 -4.87 2.67 -14.90
CA ASP A 22 -4.54 4.08 -14.75
C ASP A 22 -3.16 4.26 -14.13
N GLY A 23 -2.82 3.49 -13.09
CA GLY A 23 -1.51 3.50 -12.45
C GLY A 23 -0.38 3.09 -13.41
N ILE A 24 -0.57 2.01 -14.19
CA ILE A 24 0.40 1.57 -15.21
C ILE A 24 0.60 2.67 -16.25
N ASN A 25 -0.48 3.24 -16.78
CA ASN A 25 -0.42 4.32 -17.77
C ASN A 25 0.26 5.58 -17.20
N GLN A 26 -0.05 5.93 -15.96
CA GLN A 26 0.59 7.06 -15.27
C GLN A 26 2.10 6.86 -15.12
N PHE A 27 2.56 5.65 -14.79
CA PHE A 27 3.99 5.35 -14.69
C PHE A 27 4.68 5.43 -16.05
N GLN A 28 4.01 5.01 -17.13
CA GLN A 28 4.52 5.22 -18.49
C GLN A 28 4.68 6.71 -18.84
N LEU A 29 3.72 7.55 -18.41
CA LEU A 29 3.81 9.00 -18.58
C LEU A 29 4.94 9.62 -17.72
N TYR A 30 5.21 9.10 -16.55
CA TYR A 30 6.28 9.59 -15.68
C TYR A 30 7.68 9.19 -16.15
N ARG A 31 7.81 8.02 -16.75
CA ARG A 31 9.11 7.43 -17.11
C ARG A 31 10.04 8.37 -17.89
N PRO A 32 9.61 9.16 -18.90
CA PRO A 32 10.47 10.09 -19.62
C PRO A 32 11.02 11.26 -18.78
N HIS A 33 10.42 11.53 -17.63
CA HIS A 33 10.80 12.62 -16.71
C HIS A 33 11.77 12.14 -15.61
N ALA A 34 11.84 10.83 -15.35
CA ALA A 34 12.81 10.26 -14.42
C ALA A 34 14.21 10.24 -15.04
N ARG A 35 15.19 10.75 -14.29
CA ARG A 35 16.61 10.83 -14.71
C ARG A 35 17.55 10.05 -13.81
N ASP A 36 17.19 9.90 -12.53
CA ASP A 36 17.95 9.12 -11.57
C ASP A 36 17.84 7.63 -11.91
N PRO A 37 18.98 6.92 -12.15
CA PRO A 37 18.97 5.50 -12.50
C PRO A 37 18.30 4.61 -11.44
N GLN A 38 18.37 4.97 -10.14
CA GLN A 38 17.73 4.21 -9.07
C GLN A 38 16.20 4.37 -9.16
N LEU A 39 15.70 5.59 -9.40
CA LEU A 39 14.27 5.83 -9.60
C LEU A 39 13.75 5.09 -10.83
N LEU A 40 14.47 5.12 -11.94
CA LEU A 40 14.12 4.37 -13.14
C LEU A 40 14.01 2.87 -12.88
N GLN A 41 14.95 2.30 -12.13
CA GLN A 41 14.91 0.87 -11.75
C GLN A 41 13.70 0.55 -10.86
N ILE A 42 13.36 1.42 -9.90
CA ILE A 42 12.18 1.25 -9.05
C ILE A 42 10.92 1.32 -9.91
N LEU A 43 10.79 2.34 -10.74
CA LEU A 43 9.63 2.56 -11.62
C LEU A 43 9.41 1.37 -12.56
N ASP A 44 10.45 0.94 -13.28
CA ASP A 44 10.34 -0.16 -14.24
C ASP A 44 9.98 -1.49 -13.54
N ARG A 45 10.61 -1.79 -12.39
CA ARG A 45 10.31 -2.99 -11.61
C ARG A 45 8.89 -2.98 -11.06
N GLN A 46 8.45 -1.86 -10.49
CA GLN A 46 7.11 -1.73 -9.93
C GLN A 46 6.04 -1.77 -11.02
N THR A 47 6.27 -1.12 -12.16
CA THR A 47 5.37 -1.21 -13.32
C THR A 47 5.18 -2.65 -13.77
N GLN A 48 6.27 -3.41 -13.95
CA GLN A 48 6.18 -4.81 -14.33
C GLN A 48 5.44 -5.65 -13.28
N PHE A 49 5.66 -5.37 -12.01
CA PHE A 49 4.97 -6.06 -10.91
C PHE A 49 3.45 -5.80 -10.94
N ILE A 50 3.02 -4.54 -11.13
CA ILE A 50 1.60 -4.18 -11.22
C ILE A 50 0.94 -4.85 -12.44
N VAL A 51 1.63 -4.90 -13.58
CA VAL A 51 1.14 -5.62 -14.78
C VAL A 51 0.89 -7.10 -14.47
N ASN A 52 1.81 -7.75 -13.76
CA ASN A 52 1.66 -9.14 -13.38
C ASN A 52 0.49 -9.35 -12.39
N GLU A 53 0.32 -8.47 -11.41
CA GLU A 53 -0.84 -8.50 -10.49
C GLU A 53 -2.17 -8.30 -11.24
N TYR A 54 -2.22 -7.31 -12.13
CA TYR A 54 -3.39 -7.06 -12.98
C TYR A 54 -3.77 -8.33 -13.76
N ASN A 55 -2.81 -8.93 -14.47
CA ASN A 55 -3.04 -10.14 -15.23
C ASN A 55 -3.51 -11.32 -14.35
N ALA A 56 -2.94 -11.48 -13.16
CA ALA A 56 -3.34 -12.50 -12.20
C ALA A 56 -4.80 -12.31 -11.77
N LEU A 57 -5.21 -11.08 -11.42
CA LEU A 57 -6.58 -10.78 -11.02
C LEU A 57 -7.57 -10.99 -12.18
N VAL A 58 -7.24 -10.55 -13.41
CA VAL A 58 -8.06 -10.80 -14.60
C VAL A 58 -8.27 -12.29 -14.82
N ASN A 59 -7.21 -13.11 -14.76
CA ASN A 59 -7.30 -14.55 -14.92
C ASN A 59 -8.18 -15.20 -13.84
N MET A 60 -8.09 -14.77 -12.59
CA MET A 60 -8.92 -15.25 -11.49
C MET A 60 -10.41 -14.94 -11.75
N VAL A 61 -10.73 -13.70 -12.14
CA VAL A 61 -12.12 -13.28 -12.39
C VAL A 61 -12.71 -13.99 -13.61
N GLN A 62 -11.93 -14.21 -14.65
CA GLN A 62 -12.35 -14.94 -15.84
C GLN A 62 -12.32 -16.47 -15.69
N GLN A 63 -11.96 -16.97 -14.52
CA GLN A 63 -11.85 -18.42 -14.22
C GLN A 63 -10.87 -19.17 -15.15
N HIS A 64 -9.85 -18.47 -15.64
CA HIS A 64 -8.80 -19.04 -16.50
C HIS A 64 -7.64 -19.67 -15.70
N GLY A 65 -7.83 -19.92 -14.41
CA GLY A 65 -6.86 -20.53 -13.50
C GLY A 65 -6.70 -19.77 -12.20
N ALA A 66 -6.12 -20.40 -11.19
CA ALA A 66 -5.81 -19.75 -9.93
C ALA A 66 -4.63 -18.78 -10.12
N GLY A 67 -4.90 -17.48 -10.15
CA GLY A 67 -3.87 -16.47 -10.02
C GLY A 67 -3.34 -16.50 -8.59
N GLN A 68 -2.03 -16.65 -8.40
CA GLN A 68 -1.44 -16.53 -7.08
C GLN A 68 -0.97 -15.10 -6.86
N ALA A 69 -1.44 -14.47 -5.79
CA ALA A 69 -0.94 -13.18 -5.36
C ALA A 69 0.49 -13.32 -4.83
N VAL A 70 1.45 -12.74 -5.54
CA VAL A 70 2.88 -12.78 -5.17
C VAL A 70 3.18 -11.60 -4.26
N PRO A 71 3.87 -11.78 -3.11
CA PRO A 71 4.26 -10.67 -2.25
C PRO A 71 5.36 -9.79 -2.88
N TYR A 72 5.14 -8.47 -2.92
CA TYR A 72 6.21 -7.49 -3.10
C TYR A 72 6.96 -7.28 -1.78
N ARG A 73 8.26 -6.98 -1.86
CA ARG A 73 9.07 -6.69 -0.68
C ARG A 73 9.96 -5.48 -0.95
N ALA A 74 9.76 -4.41 -0.21
CA ALA A 74 10.68 -3.29 -0.16
C ALA A 74 12.04 -3.69 0.45
N PRO A 75 13.14 -3.01 0.12
CA PRO A 75 14.42 -3.21 0.80
C PRO A 75 14.30 -3.00 2.31
N ARG A 76 14.86 -3.93 3.10
CA ARG A 76 14.73 -3.89 4.57
C ARG A 76 15.84 -3.13 5.29
N GLN A 77 17.00 -2.97 4.62
CA GLN A 77 18.15 -2.26 5.17
C GLN A 77 18.02 -0.77 4.85
N PHE A 78 17.23 -0.07 5.64
CA PHE A 78 17.01 1.35 5.49
C PHE A 78 16.93 2.01 6.89
N GLN A 79 17.61 3.14 7.06
CA GLN A 79 17.49 3.99 8.24
C GLN A 79 16.77 5.29 7.88
N PRO A 80 15.55 5.53 8.39
CA PRO A 80 14.83 6.77 8.14
C PRO A 80 15.60 8.00 8.63
N VAL A 81 15.65 9.03 7.78
CA VAL A 81 16.15 10.34 8.16
C VAL A 81 14.99 11.17 8.70
N TYR A 82 15.11 11.56 9.97
CA TYR A 82 14.12 12.38 10.67
C TYR A 82 14.57 13.83 10.77
N GLY A 83 13.62 14.74 10.85
CA GLY A 83 13.84 16.18 10.97
C GLY A 83 13.57 16.92 9.65
N LEU A 84 13.53 18.25 9.76
CA LEU A 84 13.43 19.16 8.63
C LEU A 84 14.77 19.87 8.46
N ASP A 85 15.33 19.79 7.24
CA ASP A 85 16.54 20.51 6.85
C ASP A 85 16.17 21.52 5.75
N HIS A 86 15.80 22.72 6.19
CA HIS A 86 15.50 23.88 5.33
C HIS A 86 14.71 23.54 4.05
N PRO A 87 13.51 22.91 4.15
CA PRO A 87 12.75 22.54 2.95
C PRO A 87 12.42 23.77 2.13
N ALA A 88 12.72 23.72 0.85
CA ALA A 88 12.34 24.79 -0.08
C ALA A 88 10.81 24.85 -0.22
N PRO A 89 10.22 26.05 -0.41
CA PRO A 89 8.81 26.16 -0.76
C PRO A 89 8.48 25.35 -2.01
N ALA A 90 7.40 24.57 -1.96
CA ALA A 90 6.92 23.80 -3.09
C ALA A 90 5.74 24.50 -3.76
N ALA A 91 5.71 24.46 -5.10
CA ALA A 91 4.60 24.96 -5.92
C ALA A 91 4.33 23.95 -7.04
N PRO A 92 3.10 23.91 -7.59
CA PRO A 92 2.80 23.09 -8.75
C PRO A 92 3.64 23.52 -9.96
N ASN A 93 4.08 22.55 -10.77
CA ASN A 93 4.68 22.81 -12.06
C ASN A 93 3.65 23.44 -13.02
N THR A 94 4.09 24.34 -13.87
CA THR A 94 3.23 24.98 -14.88
C THR A 94 3.28 24.28 -16.24
N SER A 95 4.19 23.32 -16.41
CA SER A 95 4.29 22.49 -17.60
C SER A 95 4.92 21.11 -17.28
N ALA A 96 4.60 20.13 -18.12
CA ALA A 96 5.17 18.76 -17.97
C ALA A 96 6.71 18.74 -18.16
N GLN A 97 7.28 19.70 -18.87
CA GLN A 97 8.75 19.79 -19.08
C GLN A 97 9.52 20.16 -17.80
N GLN A 98 8.82 20.67 -16.78
CA GLN A 98 9.41 21.00 -15.48
C GLN A 98 9.43 19.81 -14.51
N MET A 99 8.78 18.71 -14.86
CA MET A 99 8.77 17.51 -14.01
C MET A 99 10.18 16.94 -13.85
N ASP A 100 10.49 16.55 -12.63
CA ASP A 100 11.77 15.97 -12.23
C ASP A 100 11.58 14.68 -11.42
N ASP A 101 12.68 14.12 -10.92
CA ASP A 101 12.68 12.88 -10.13
C ASP A 101 11.85 12.97 -8.85
N ARG A 102 11.75 14.16 -8.22
CA ARG A 102 10.93 14.39 -7.04
C ARG A 102 9.45 14.29 -7.38
N ASP A 103 9.04 14.90 -8.49
CA ASP A 103 7.65 14.89 -8.95
C ASP A 103 7.21 13.48 -9.33
N VAL A 104 8.06 12.77 -10.09
CA VAL A 104 7.83 11.38 -10.48
C VAL A 104 7.68 10.49 -9.23
N ALA A 105 8.64 10.55 -8.30
CA ALA A 105 8.58 9.76 -7.08
C ALA A 105 7.35 10.10 -6.22
N SER A 106 7.00 11.39 -6.12
CA SER A 106 5.81 11.84 -5.40
C SER A 106 4.52 11.30 -6.02
N GLY A 107 4.42 11.33 -7.35
CA GLY A 107 3.29 10.76 -8.08
C GLY A 107 3.16 9.25 -7.90
N MET A 108 4.27 8.50 -8.00
CA MET A 108 4.31 7.07 -7.73
C MET A 108 3.87 6.75 -6.29
N LEU A 109 4.41 7.49 -5.31
CA LEU A 109 4.04 7.33 -3.89
C LEU A 109 2.54 7.57 -3.67
N GLY A 110 1.98 8.61 -4.28
CA GLY A 110 0.56 8.94 -4.20
C GLY A 110 -0.33 7.85 -4.79
N CYS A 111 0.02 7.35 -5.98
CA CYS A 111 -0.65 6.26 -6.66
C CYS A 111 -0.71 5.01 -5.77
N HIS A 112 0.43 4.53 -5.27
CA HIS A 112 0.47 3.35 -4.41
C HIS A 112 -0.32 3.49 -3.11
N LYS A 113 -0.28 4.67 -2.47
CA LYS A 113 -1.09 4.92 -1.27
C LYS A 113 -2.59 4.84 -1.55
N ALA A 114 -3.04 5.41 -2.66
CA ALA A 114 -4.45 5.37 -3.08
C ALA A 114 -4.87 3.92 -3.41
N SER A 115 -4.09 3.23 -4.22
CA SER A 115 -4.35 1.84 -4.63
C SER A 115 -4.35 0.87 -3.44
N ALA A 116 -3.50 1.08 -2.42
CA ALA A 116 -3.51 0.27 -1.20
C ALA A 116 -4.85 0.37 -0.46
N LEU A 117 -5.38 1.58 -0.32
CA LEU A 117 -6.68 1.82 0.31
C LEU A 117 -7.82 1.22 -0.52
N MET A 118 -7.84 1.47 -1.83
CA MET A 118 -8.87 0.96 -2.74
C MET A 118 -8.92 -0.57 -2.72
N LYS A 119 -7.79 -1.26 -2.87
CA LYS A 119 -7.71 -2.73 -2.82
C LYS A 119 -8.17 -3.28 -1.47
N MET A 120 -7.88 -2.60 -0.37
CA MET A 120 -8.35 -3.04 0.95
C MET A 120 -9.86 -2.87 1.10
N VAL A 121 -10.44 -1.75 0.63
CA VAL A 121 -11.89 -1.55 0.60
C VAL A 121 -12.56 -2.65 -0.24
N ALA A 122 -12.06 -2.89 -1.46
CA ALA A 122 -12.57 -3.93 -2.33
C ALA A 122 -12.52 -5.33 -1.68
N ALA A 123 -11.45 -5.64 -0.93
CA ALA A 123 -11.33 -6.91 -0.21
C ALA A 123 -12.42 -7.08 0.87
N LEU A 124 -12.92 -5.99 1.46
CA LEU A 124 -13.97 -6.05 2.48
C LEU A 124 -15.37 -6.35 1.90
N GLU A 125 -15.56 -6.03 0.62
CA GLU A 125 -16.81 -6.28 -0.11
C GLU A 125 -16.81 -7.63 -0.85
N CYS A 126 -15.67 -8.35 -0.91
CA CYS A 126 -15.55 -9.62 -1.62
C CYS A 126 -16.00 -10.82 -0.79
N GLY A 127 -16.99 -11.56 -1.31
CA GLY A 127 -17.44 -12.83 -0.76
C GLY A 127 -16.59 -14.03 -1.19
N ASN A 128 -15.97 -13.98 -2.37
CA ASN A 128 -15.07 -15.03 -2.86
C ASN A 128 -13.74 -15.01 -2.09
N PRO A 129 -13.37 -16.10 -1.37
CA PRO A 129 -12.21 -16.10 -0.48
C PRO A 129 -10.86 -16.00 -1.23
N GLU A 130 -10.79 -16.43 -2.47
CA GLU A 130 -9.55 -16.38 -3.27
C GLU A 130 -9.31 -14.95 -3.77
N ILE A 131 -10.33 -14.33 -4.36
CA ILE A 131 -10.28 -12.93 -4.80
C ILE A 131 -10.02 -12.01 -3.61
N ARG A 132 -10.73 -12.22 -2.51
CA ARG A 132 -10.50 -11.47 -1.27
C ARG A 132 -9.03 -11.52 -0.84
N ARG A 133 -8.41 -12.71 -0.78
CA ARG A 133 -7.00 -12.85 -0.43
C ARG A 133 -6.07 -12.18 -1.44
N ALA A 134 -6.39 -12.24 -2.73
CA ALA A 134 -5.61 -11.57 -3.77
C ALA A 134 -5.65 -10.05 -3.59
N LEU A 135 -6.81 -9.47 -3.33
CA LEU A 135 -6.98 -8.03 -3.07
C LEU A 135 -6.26 -7.59 -1.79
N GLN A 136 -6.37 -8.36 -0.70
CA GLN A 136 -5.63 -8.09 0.54
C GLN A 136 -4.11 -8.09 0.32
N GLN A 137 -3.60 -9.11 -0.39
CA GLN A 137 -2.17 -9.15 -0.72
C GLN A 137 -1.79 -7.99 -1.65
N GLY A 138 -2.63 -7.65 -2.61
CA GLY A 138 -2.43 -6.50 -3.49
C GLY A 138 -2.37 -5.17 -2.73
N ALA A 139 -3.20 -4.98 -1.70
CA ALA A 139 -3.13 -3.82 -0.83
C ALA A 139 -1.79 -3.75 -0.06
N VAL A 140 -1.33 -4.89 0.47
CA VAL A 140 -0.01 -5.00 1.13
C VAL A 140 1.12 -4.72 0.14
N ASN A 141 1.03 -5.24 -1.09
CA ASN A 141 2.02 -4.98 -2.13
C ASN A 141 2.12 -3.49 -2.48
N CYS A 142 0.98 -2.80 -2.62
CA CYS A 142 0.97 -1.35 -2.83
C CYS A 142 1.61 -0.60 -1.66
N ALA A 143 1.37 -1.02 -0.41
CA ALA A 143 2.02 -0.43 0.77
C ALA A 143 3.54 -0.64 0.76
N GLU A 144 4.03 -1.82 0.38
CA GLU A 144 5.46 -2.12 0.25
C GLU A 144 6.11 -1.31 -0.90
N MET A 145 5.42 -1.18 -2.05
CA MET A 145 5.89 -0.35 -3.16
C MET A 145 5.92 1.13 -2.78
N ALA A 146 4.90 1.62 -2.06
CA ALA A 146 4.88 2.96 -1.49
C ALA A 146 6.06 3.20 -0.54
N TYR A 147 6.37 2.22 0.32
CA TYR A 147 7.48 2.32 1.26
C TYR A 147 8.83 2.37 0.56
N GLU A 148 9.04 1.60 -0.50
CA GLU A 148 10.27 1.67 -1.29
C GLU A 148 10.46 3.04 -1.97
N VAL A 149 9.40 3.60 -2.56
CA VAL A 149 9.46 4.96 -3.14
C VAL A 149 9.71 6.00 -2.05
N TRP A 150 9.09 5.84 -0.88
CA TRP A 150 9.30 6.73 0.26
C TRP A 150 10.76 6.66 0.75
N GLN A 151 11.38 5.48 0.83
CA GLN A 151 12.80 5.32 1.18
C GLN A 151 13.67 6.14 0.22
N TYR A 152 13.47 5.97 -1.08
CA TYR A 152 14.16 6.74 -2.10
C TYR A 152 14.00 8.26 -1.89
N MET A 153 12.77 8.72 -1.64
CA MET A 153 12.49 10.14 -1.43
C MET A 153 13.11 10.67 -0.13
N ASN A 154 13.09 9.87 0.93
CA ASN A 154 13.63 10.27 2.24
C ASN A 154 15.16 10.40 2.20
N GLU A 155 15.87 9.44 1.57
CA GLU A 155 17.34 9.51 1.37
C GLU A 155 17.77 10.77 0.63
N ARG A 156 16.96 11.28 -0.29
CA ARG A 156 17.25 12.47 -1.12
C ARG A 156 16.71 13.78 -0.53
N GLY A 157 16.11 13.73 0.66
CA GLY A 157 15.47 14.88 1.26
C GLY A 157 14.21 15.38 0.55
N TYR A 158 13.68 14.60 -0.43
CA TYR A 158 12.42 14.91 -1.10
C TYR A 158 11.22 14.71 -0.19
N TYR A 159 11.32 13.78 0.75
CA TYR A 159 10.32 13.53 1.78
C TYR A 159 10.96 13.64 3.16
N GLN A 160 10.95 14.85 3.71
CA GLN A 160 11.46 15.12 5.06
C GLN A 160 10.37 14.81 6.10
N VAL A 161 10.76 14.23 7.22
CA VAL A 161 9.84 13.79 8.28
C VAL A 161 9.94 14.74 9.47
N PRO A 162 8.95 15.63 9.69
CA PRO A 162 8.98 16.51 10.85
C PRO A 162 8.91 15.71 12.15
N THR A 163 9.60 16.21 13.17
CA THR A 163 9.60 15.61 14.51
C THR A 163 9.05 16.58 15.54
N MET A 164 8.47 16.04 16.60
CA MET A 164 8.10 16.80 17.79
C MET A 164 9.30 16.91 18.73
N LYS A 165 9.23 17.85 19.69
CA LYS A 165 10.20 17.89 20.81
C LYS A 165 10.14 16.55 21.55
N GLU A 166 11.30 16.07 22.00
CA GLU A 166 11.42 14.79 22.72
C GLU A 166 10.47 14.67 23.91
N ILE A 167 10.35 15.73 24.73
CA ILE A 167 9.42 15.75 25.85
C ILE A 167 7.97 15.54 25.41
N THR A 168 7.56 16.12 24.27
CA THR A 168 6.20 15.94 23.74
C THR A 168 6.00 14.50 23.26
N THR A 169 6.96 13.96 22.52
CA THR A 169 6.92 12.58 22.04
C THR A 169 6.82 11.60 23.21
N ASN A 170 7.68 11.75 24.22
CA ASN A 170 7.69 10.89 25.40
C ASN A 170 6.37 10.99 26.19
N THR A 171 5.82 12.20 26.32
CA THR A 171 4.53 12.39 26.99
C THR A 171 3.42 11.64 26.26
N VAL A 172 3.31 11.80 24.94
CA VAL A 172 2.26 11.14 24.13
C VAL A 172 2.40 9.62 24.19
N VAL A 173 3.62 9.08 24.04
CA VAL A 173 3.85 7.62 24.07
C VAL A 173 3.51 7.04 25.45
N ASN A 174 3.85 7.73 26.53
CA ASN A 174 3.61 7.28 27.91
C ASN A 174 2.15 7.48 28.37
N MET A 175 1.28 8.07 27.56
CA MET A 175 -0.17 8.11 27.83
C MET A 175 -0.85 6.75 27.70
N TYR A 176 -0.20 5.79 27.06
CA TYR A 176 -0.75 4.46 26.79
C TYR A 176 -0.05 3.41 27.62
N GLN A 177 -0.82 2.47 28.19
CA GLN A 177 -0.32 1.33 28.94
C GLN A 177 -0.94 0.05 28.39
N PRO A 178 -0.22 -1.09 28.45
CA PRO A 178 -0.82 -2.38 28.14
C PRO A 178 -2.06 -2.63 29.00
N ALA A 179 -3.09 -3.23 28.45
CA ALA A 179 -4.24 -3.69 29.22
C ALA A 179 -3.78 -4.75 30.23
N ALA A 180 -4.35 -4.70 31.46
CA ALA A 180 -4.17 -5.80 32.42
C ALA A 180 -4.67 -7.11 31.78
N ALA A 181 -3.97 -8.22 32.04
CA ALA A 181 -4.43 -9.53 31.58
C ALA A 181 -5.87 -9.78 32.08
N PRO A 182 -6.80 -10.29 31.25
CA PRO A 182 -8.11 -10.68 31.70
C PRO A 182 -7.96 -11.66 32.87
N MET A 183 -8.68 -11.42 33.98
CA MET A 183 -8.76 -12.41 35.05
C MET A 183 -9.28 -13.72 34.42
N ALA A 184 -8.59 -14.83 34.66
CA ALA A 184 -9.06 -16.16 34.24
C ALA A 184 -10.50 -16.31 34.73
N GLN A 185 -11.45 -16.54 33.83
CA GLN A 185 -12.81 -16.88 34.23
C GLN A 185 -12.70 -18.18 35.05
N PRO A 186 -13.34 -18.27 36.24
CA PRO A 186 -13.40 -19.52 36.97
C PRO A 186 -14.01 -20.56 36.03
N SER A 187 -13.31 -21.69 35.88
CA SER A 187 -13.78 -22.82 35.09
C SER A 187 -15.18 -23.19 35.57
N ALA A 188 -16.18 -23.10 34.66
CA ALA A 188 -17.52 -23.60 34.91
C ALA A 188 -17.43 -25.15 35.02
N GLY A 189 -17.17 -25.66 36.23
CA GLY A 189 -16.96 -27.09 36.44
C GLY A 189 -16.85 -27.44 37.90
N GLU A 190 -17.89 -27.08 38.69
CA GLU A 190 -18.22 -27.84 39.91
C GLU A 190 -19.72 -27.68 40.13
N THR A 191 -20.51 -28.48 39.43
CA THR A 191 -21.86 -28.76 39.85
C THR A 191 -21.75 -29.54 41.15
N ALA A 192 -21.97 -28.85 42.28
CA ALA A 192 -22.11 -29.48 43.55
C ALA A 192 -23.29 -30.49 43.48
N ASN A 193 -23.02 -31.77 43.55
CA ASN A 193 -23.99 -32.78 43.87
C ASN A 193 -24.45 -32.57 45.31
N PHE A 194 -25.63 -32.00 45.46
CA PHE A 194 -26.40 -32.16 46.72
C PHE A 194 -27.28 -33.41 46.61
N GLN A 195 -26.95 -34.41 47.39
CA GLN A 195 -27.82 -35.49 47.79
C GLN A 195 -28.79 -34.99 48.89
#